data_660a98a9c90898ae80143b00ac590424
#
_entry.id   660a98a9c90898ae80143b00ac590424
#
_cell.length_a   1.000
_cell.length_b   1.000
_cell.length_c   1.000
_cell.angle_alpha   90.00
_cell.angle_beta   90.00
_cell.angle_gamma   90.00
#
_symmetry.space_group_name_H-M   'P 1'
#
loop_
_entity.id
_entity.type
_entity.pdbx_description
1 polymer ?
#
loop_
_entity_poly.entity_id
_entity_poly.type
_entity_poly.pdbx_seq_one_letter_code
_entity_poly.pdbx_strand_id
1 'polypeptide(L)'
;MQRTTLAWASISLLSAVALGAFGAHGLKDHFPPGAIGQWKTGVEYQFYHGLALLGLAALADRIDRYSLRWIRLMFLLGVLCFSGSLYLLSTRYLLNLHNITPILGPITPIGGLFFIAGWALLLITALRSNDDR
;
A
#
# COMPACT_ATOMS: atom_id res chain seq x y z
N MET A 1 -13.60 -10.76 -13.93
CA MET A 1 -12.33 -10.25 -13.35
C MET A 1 -12.00 -8.88 -13.95
N GLN A 2 -11.70 -7.89 -13.13
CA GLN A 2 -11.46 -6.53 -13.61
C GLN A 2 -9.97 -6.31 -13.94
N ARG A 3 -9.66 -6.17 -15.23
CA ARG A 3 -8.27 -6.02 -15.73
C ARG A 3 -7.50 -4.86 -15.10
N THR A 4 -8.15 -3.71 -14.89
CA THR A 4 -7.50 -2.53 -14.29
C THR A 4 -7.05 -2.79 -12.85
N THR A 5 -7.90 -3.41 -12.01
CA THR A 5 -7.54 -3.76 -10.63
C THR A 5 -6.44 -4.81 -10.59
N LEU A 6 -6.51 -5.80 -11.51
CA LEU A 6 -5.46 -6.81 -11.64
C LEU A 6 -4.11 -6.18 -12.03
N ALA A 7 -4.10 -5.24 -12.98
CA ALA A 7 -2.88 -4.53 -13.37
C ALA A 7 -2.25 -3.77 -12.18
N TRP A 8 -3.05 -3.04 -11.41
CA TRP A 8 -2.56 -2.35 -10.21
C TRP A 8 -2.05 -3.30 -9.13
N ALA A 9 -2.73 -4.43 -8.92
CA ALA A 9 -2.26 -5.48 -8.03
C ALA A 9 -0.88 -6.00 -8.46
N SER A 10 -0.74 -6.31 -9.76
CA SER A 10 0.52 -6.83 -10.32
C SER A 10 1.66 -5.82 -10.21
N ILE A 11 1.41 -4.53 -10.50
CA ILE A 11 2.40 -3.46 -10.35
C ILE A 11 2.83 -3.33 -8.89
N SER A 12 1.86 -3.32 -7.96
CA SER A 12 2.14 -3.23 -6.53
C SER A 12 2.99 -4.39 -6.03
N LEU A 13 2.64 -5.62 -6.41
CA LEU A 13 3.37 -6.83 -5.99
C LEU A 13 4.75 -6.92 -6.63
N LEU A 14 4.87 -6.63 -7.92
CA LEU A 14 6.15 -6.63 -8.62
C LEU A 14 7.13 -5.62 -7.99
N SER A 15 6.65 -4.40 -7.77
CA SER A 15 7.49 -3.36 -7.12
C SER A 15 7.79 -3.69 -5.66
N ALA A 16 6.86 -4.30 -4.91
CA ALA A 16 7.12 -4.74 -3.54
C ALA A 16 8.23 -5.80 -3.47
N VAL A 17 8.23 -6.78 -4.38
CA VAL A 17 9.29 -7.80 -4.47
C VAL A 17 10.63 -7.14 -4.81
N ALA A 18 10.65 -6.25 -5.81
CA ALA A 18 11.87 -5.55 -6.22
C ALA A 18 12.44 -4.67 -5.08
N LEU A 19 11.59 -3.89 -4.40
CA LEU A 19 11.98 -3.03 -3.29
C LEU A 19 12.40 -3.85 -2.05
N GLY A 20 11.76 -4.99 -1.81
CA GLY A 20 12.14 -5.91 -0.76
C GLY A 20 13.53 -6.50 -0.97
N ALA A 21 13.82 -6.98 -2.19
CA ALA A 21 15.13 -7.49 -2.58
C ALA A 21 16.20 -6.38 -2.52
N PHE A 22 15.90 -5.19 -3.01
CA PHE A 22 16.80 -4.05 -2.98
C PHE A 22 17.14 -3.63 -1.54
N GLY A 23 16.15 -3.59 -0.64
CA GLY A 23 16.38 -3.32 0.78
C GLY A 23 17.26 -4.36 1.46
N ALA A 24 17.06 -5.64 1.14
CA ALA A 24 17.79 -6.75 1.75
C ALA A 24 19.26 -6.86 1.27
N HIS A 25 19.55 -6.48 0.03
CA HIS A 25 20.85 -6.67 -0.61
C HIS A 25 21.57 -5.36 -0.94
N GLY A 26 20.84 -4.35 -1.43
CA GLY A 26 21.46 -3.11 -1.89
C GLY A 26 21.59 -2.03 -0.82
N LEU A 27 20.63 -1.91 0.09
CA LEU A 27 20.55 -0.81 1.05
C LEU A 27 20.93 -1.19 2.47
N LYS A 28 20.91 -2.47 2.82
CA LYS A 28 21.07 -2.96 4.19
C LYS A 28 22.29 -2.37 4.91
N ASP A 29 23.44 -2.33 4.22
CA ASP A 29 24.71 -1.88 4.80
C ASP A 29 24.85 -0.34 4.80
N HIS A 30 23.94 0.38 4.13
CA HIS A 30 23.95 1.84 4.01
C HIS A 30 22.93 2.53 4.92
N PHE A 31 22.02 1.76 5.54
CA PHE A 31 20.98 2.30 6.40
C PHE A 31 21.51 2.54 7.83
N PRO A 32 21.13 3.69 8.43
CA PRO A 32 21.33 3.91 9.84
C PRO A 32 20.43 2.97 10.66
N PRO A 33 20.75 2.74 11.97
CA PRO A 33 19.92 1.94 12.84
C PRO A 33 18.44 2.34 12.80
N GLY A 34 17.56 1.35 12.66
CA GLY A 34 16.10 1.55 12.58
C GLY A 34 15.55 1.85 11.17
N ALA A 35 16.35 2.40 10.25
CA ALA A 35 15.86 2.74 8.91
C ALA A 35 15.49 1.50 8.09
N ILE A 36 16.22 0.40 8.24
CA ILE A 36 15.87 -0.87 7.56
C ILE A 36 14.52 -1.42 8.04
N GLY A 37 14.17 -1.21 9.30
CA GLY A 37 12.85 -1.58 9.83
C GLY A 37 11.73 -0.79 9.18
N GLN A 38 11.90 0.52 9.01
CA GLN A 38 10.93 1.38 8.29
C GLN A 38 10.76 0.93 6.84
N TRP A 39 11.86 0.64 6.14
CA TRP A 39 11.83 0.13 4.77
C TRP A 39 11.05 -1.18 4.68
N LYS A 40 11.37 -2.15 5.55
CA LYS A 40 10.66 -3.44 5.60
C LYS A 40 9.17 -3.27 5.84
N THR A 41 8.77 -2.42 6.79
CA THR A 41 7.35 -2.12 7.04
C THR A 41 6.67 -1.56 5.79
N GLY A 42 7.33 -0.66 5.06
CA GLY A 42 6.82 -0.14 3.79
C GLY A 42 6.59 -1.25 2.76
N VAL A 43 7.54 -2.16 2.59
CA VAL A 43 7.44 -3.31 1.68
C VAL A 43 6.31 -4.27 2.10
N GLU A 44 6.20 -4.59 3.38
CA GLU A 44 5.17 -5.50 3.91
C GLU A 44 3.77 -4.96 3.65
N TYR A 45 3.50 -3.70 3.98
CA TYR A 45 2.19 -3.09 3.78
C TYR A 45 1.84 -2.94 2.30
N GLN A 46 2.82 -2.64 1.46
CA GLN A 46 2.64 -2.65 0.00
C GLN A 46 2.29 -4.06 -0.51
N PHE A 47 2.95 -5.08 0.03
CA PHE A 47 2.70 -6.46 -0.34
C PHE A 47 1.30 -6.92 0.12
N TYR A 48 0.91 -6.66 1.37
CA TYR A 48 -0.42 -7.00 1.90
C TYR A 48 -1.54 -6.37 1.07
N HIS A 49 -1.41 -5.10 0.71
CA HIS A 49 -2.44 -4.40 -0.05
C HIS A 49 -2.36 -4.69 -1.56
N GLY A 50 -1.21 -5.10 -2.06
CA GLY A 50 -1.10 -5.69 -3.40
C GLY A 50 -1.88 -7.01 -3.50
N LEU A 51 -1.78 -7.89 -2.50
CA LEU A 51 -2.58 -9.11 -2.40
C LEU A 51 -4.07 -8.80 -2.20
N ALA A 52 -4.40 -7.79 -1.40
CA ALA A 52 -5.79 -7.33 -1.25
C ALA A 52 -6.39 -6.84 -2.58
N LEU A 53 -5.62 -6.10 -3.39
CA LEU A 53 -6.02 -5.69 -4.74
C LEU A 53 -6.19 -6.88 -5.69
N LEU A 54 -5.36 -7.91 -5.57
CA LEU A 54 -5.51 -9.15 -6.34
C LEU A 54 -6.81 -9.87 -5.97
N GLY A 55 -7.10 -10.01 -4.68
CA GLY A 55 -8.37 -10.54 -4.18
C GLY A 55 -9.57 -9.71 -4.65
N LEU A 56 -9.45 -8.38 -4.61
CA LEU A 56 -10.48 -7.46 -5.09
C LEU A 56 -10.75 -7.63 -6.60
N ALA A 57 -9.71 -7.86 -7.40
CA ALA A 57 -9.84 -8.15 -8.83
C ALA A 57 -10.57 -9.47 -9.10
N ALA A 58 -10.31 -10.49 -8.27
CA ALA A 58 -10.97 -11.78 -8.36
C ALA A 58 -12.45 -11.72 -7.96
N LEU A 59 -12.79 -10.88 -6.97
CA LEU A 59 -14.16 -10.69 -6.47
C LEU A 59 -14.95 -9.60 -7.21
N ALA A 60 -14.39 -9.01 -8.24
CA ALA A 60 -14.96 -7.84 -8.92
C ALA A 60 -16.36 -8.05 -9.50
N ASP A 61 -16.70 -9.30 -9.88
CA ASP A 61 -18.04 -9.63 -10.41
C ASP A 61 -19.11 -9.75 -9.31
N ARG A 62 -18.68 -9.75 -8.02
CA ARG A 62 -19.55 -9.82 -6.82
C ARG A 62 -19.67 -8.47 -6.09
N ILE A 63 -18.98 -7.46 -6.56
CA ILE A 63 -18.90 -6.13 -5.95
C ILE A 63 -19.38 -5.11 -6.97
N ASP A 64 -20.28 -4.21 -6.57
CA ASP A 64 -20.71 -3.14 -7.46
C ASP A 64 -19.53 -2.25 -7.89
N ARG A 65 -19.63 -1.68 -9.10
CA ARG A 65 -18.54 -0.93 -9.72
C ARG A 65 -18.11 0.32 -8.93
N TYR A 66 -19.05 0.94 -8.22
CA TYR A 66 -18.77 2.13 -7.42
C TYR A 66 -17.93 1.76 -6.20
N SER A 67 -18.37 0.79 -5.42
CA SER A 67 -17.63 0.27 -4.25
C SER A 67 -16.25 -0.25 -4.64
N LEU A 68 -16.17 -1.05 -5.70
CA LEU A 68 -14.92 -1.57 -6.24
C LEU A 68 -13.91 -0.46 -6.55
N ARG A 69 -14.38 0.61 -7.20
CA ARG A 69 -13.52 1.76 -7.55
C ARG A 69 -12.96 2.45 -6.30
N TRP A 70 -13.80 2.70 -5.31
CA TRP A 70 -13.38 3.40 -4.09
C TRP A 70 -12.47 2.55 -3.22
N ILE A 71 -12.77 1.26 -3.02
CA ILE A 71 -11.90 0.34 -2.27
C ILE A 71 -10.52 0.29 -2.92
N ARG A 72 -10.45 0.10 -4.23
CA ARG A 72 -9.20 0.12 -4.98
C ARG A 72 -8.45 1.44 -4.79
N LEU A 73 -9.13 2.58 -4.90
CA LEU A 73 -8.52 3.90 -4.73
C LEU A 73 -7.93 4.06 -3.34
N MET A 74 -8.67 3.67 -2.29
CA MET A 74 -8.19 3.75 -0.91
C MET A 74 -6.93 2.91 -0.70
N PHE A 75 -6.88 1.68 -1.21
CA PHE A 75 -5.69 0.84 -1.11
C PHE A 75 -4.50 1.43 -1.87
N LEU A 76 -4.70 1.97 -3.06
CA LEU A 76 -3.62 2.59 -3.83
C LEU A 76 -3.09 3.87 -3.16
N LEU A 77 -3.98 4.73 -2.67
CA LEU A 77 -3.57 5.92 -1.90
C LEU A 77 -2.86 5.53 -0.61
N GLY A 78 -3.32 4.48 0.06
CA GLY A 78 -2.66 3.91 1.23
C GLY A 78 -1.24 3.45 0.91
N VAL A 79 -1.03 2.68 -0.15
CA VAL A 79 0.31 2.24 -0.59
C VAL A 79 1.19 3.45 -0.92
N LEU A 80 0.67 4.42 -1.67
CA LEU A 80 1.43 5.60 -2.04
C LEU A 80 1.85 6.43 -0.82
N CYS A 81 0.91 6.72 0.07
CA CYS A 81 1.18 7.57 1.24
C CYS A 81 1.93 6.81 2.34
N PHE A 82 1.53 5.59 2.69
CA PHE A 82 2.13 4.83 3.77
C PHE A 82 3.49 4.24 3.37
N SER A 83 3.50 3.35 2.38
CA SER A 83 4.75 2.70 1.96
C SER A 83 5.69 3.69 1.29
N GLY A 84 5.19 4.60 0.45
CA GLY A 84 5.98 5.63 -0.21
C GLY A 84 6.68 6.56 0.79
N SER A 85 5.98 7.05 1.82
CA SER A 85 6.59 7.89 2.86
C SER A 85 7.63 7.13 3.66
N LEU A 86 7.41 5.86 3.99
CA LEU A 86 8.38 5.02 4.71
C LEU A 86 9.64 4.77 3.89
N TYR A 87 9.55 4.59 2.57
CA TYR A 87 10.72 4.49 1.71
C TYR A 87 11.54 5.77 1.71
N LEU A 88 10.89 6.92 1.60
CA LEU A 88 11.57 8.22 1.65
C LEU A 88 12.16 8.52 3.02
N LEU A 89 11.44 8.20 4.11
CA LEU A 89 11.94 8.35 5.48
C LEU A 89 13.14 7.44 5.76
N SER A 90 13.14 6.21 5.26
CA SER A 90 14.24 5.26 5.43
C SER A 90 15.51 5.71 4.71
N THR A 91 15.36 6.32 3.54
CA THR A 91 16.46 6.78 2.69
C THR A 91 16.83 8.26 2.88
N ARG A 92 16.19 8.96 3.83
CA ARG A 92 16.36 10.41 4.03
C ARG A 92 17.83 10.85 4.21
N TYR A 93 18.64 10.03 4.85
CA TYR A 93 20.08 10.32 5.05
C TYR A 93 20.89 10.14 3.78
N LEU A 94 20.53 9.15 2.94
CA LEU A 94 21.20 8.88 1.67
C LEU A 94 20.83 9.91 0.60
N LEU A 95 19.59 10.44 0.65
CA LEU A 95 19.05 11.34 -0.36
C LEU A 95 19.04 12.81 0.11
N ASN A 96 19.60 13.13 1.30
CA ASN A 96 19.60 14.48 1.89
C ASN A 96 18.20 15.09 2.02
N LEU A 97 17.20 14.29 2.41
CA LEU A 97 15.79 14.69 2.53
C LEU A 97 15.41 15.21 3.92
N HIS A 98 16.35 15.72 4.71
CA HIS A 98 16.10 16.17 6.06
C HIS A 98 15.06 17.31 6.14
N ASN A 99 15.04 18.19 5.16
CA ASN A 99 14.14 19.34 5.11
C ASN A 99 12.67 18.96 4.92
N ILE A 100 12.39 17.82 4.29
CA ILE A 100 11.01 17.34 4.03
C ILE A 100 10.55 16.28 5.04
N THR A 101 11.40 15.85 5.96
CA THR A 101 11.05 14.89 7.02
C THR A 101 9.82 15.32 7.83
N PRO A 102 9.67 16.60 8.24
CA PRO A 102 8.48 17.06 8.97
C PRO A 102 7.17 16.92 8.19
N ILE A 103 7.25 16.89 6.85
CA ILE A 103 6.09 16.70 5.95
C ILE A 103 5.83 15.20 5.76
N LEU A 104 6.89 14.40 5.56
CA LEU A 104 6.78 12.97 5.33
C LEU A 104 6.24 12.20 6.54
N GLY A 105 6.59 12.62 7.76
CA GLY A 105 6.12 11.97 8.98
C GLY A 105 4.60 11.87 9.07
N PRO A 106 3.85 12.95 8.94
CA PRO A 106 2.39 12.95 8.95
C PRO A 106 1.73 12.20 7.78
N ILE A 107 2.42 12.06 6.63
CA ILE A 107 1.88 11.34 5.46
C ILE A 107 1.72 9.85 5.75
N THR A 108 2.61 9.24 6.54
CA THR A 108 2.53 7.82 6.90
C THR A 108 1.22 7.48 7.61
N PRO A 109 0.81 8.13 8.71
CA PRO A 109 -0.48 7.83 9.35
C PRO A 109 -1.69 8.15 8.46
N ILE A 110 -1.61 9.16 7.59
CA ILE A 110 -2.66 9.43 6.60
C ILE A 110 -2.81 8.24 5.65
N GLY A 111 -1.71 7.66 5.20
CA GLY A 111 -1.71 6.43 4.40
C GLY A 111 -2.36 5.26 5.13
N GLY A 112 -2.09 5.12 6.44
CA GLY A 112 -2.76 4.14 7.30
C GLY A 112 -4.28 4.34 7.38
N LEU A 113 -4.75 5.58 7.45
CA LEU A 113 -6.19 5.90 7.41
C LEU A 113 -6.83 5.50 6.07
N PHE A 114 -6.14 5.67 4.95
CA PHE A 114 -6.64 5.17 3.66
C PHE A 114 -6.78 3.65 3.64
N PHE A 115 -5.85 2.91 4.21
CA PHE A 115 -5.98 1.45 4.35
C PHE A 115 -7.20 1.08 5.19
N ILE A 116 -7.38 1.70 6.36
CA ILE A 116 -8.52 1.47 7.23
C ILE A 116 -9.83 1.77 6.49
N ALA A 117 -9.91 2.90 5.77
CA ALA A 117 -11.08 3.26 4.99
C ALA A 117 -11.38 2.23 3.89
N GLY A 118 -10.36 1.73 3.19
CA GLY A 118 -10.50 0.70 2.16
C GLY A 118 -11.07 -0.60 2.73
N TRP A 119 -10.53 -1.07 3.86
CA TRP A 119 -11.03 -2.27 4.54
C TRP A 119 -12.44 -2.08 5.11
N ALA A 120 -12.75 -0.91 5.67
CA ALA A 120 -14.10 -0.59 6.16
C ALA A 120 -15.13 -0.58 5.01
N LEU A 121 -14.79 0.02 3.87
CA LEU A 121 -15.64 -0.01 2.69
C LEU A 121 -15.88 -1.43 2.19
N LEU A 122 -14.85 -2.27 2.17
CA LEU A 122 -14.99 -3.67 1.76
C LEU A 122 -15.92 -4.43 2.71
N LEU A 123 -15.77 -4.24 4.02
CA LEU A 123 -16.66 -4.82 5.03
C LEU A 123 -18.12 -4.39 4.83
N ILE A 124 -18.36 -3.08 4.69
CA ILE A 124 -19.71 -2.54 4.46
C ILE A 124 -20.33 -3.14 3.19
N THR A 125 -19.55 -3.24 2.12
CA THR A 125 -20.01 -3.83 0.86
C THR A 125 -20.36 -5.30 1.02
N ALA A 126 -19.56 -6.06 1.76
CA ALA A 126 -19.83 -7.47 2.03
C ALA A 126 -21.10 -7.70 2.86
N LEU A 127 -21.35 -6.84 3.85
CA LEU A 127 -22.57 -6.92 4.69
C LEU A 127 -23.85 -6.56 3.91
N ARG A 128 -23.79 -5.56 3.04
CA ARG A 128 -24.93 -5.17 2.18
C ARG A 128 -25.30 -6.23 1.16
N SER A 129 -24.33 -6.95 0.62
CA SER A 129 -24.56 -8.01 -0.38
C SER A 129 -25.35 -9.21 0.17
N ASN A 130 -25.55 -9.33 1.48
CA ASN A 130 -26.32 -10.40 2.11
C ASN A 130 -27.83 -10.07 2.25
N ASP A 131 -28.22 -8.80 2.16
CA ASP A 131 -29.62 -8.38 2.32
C ASP A 131 -30.48 -8.58 1.05
N ASP A 132 -29.83 -8.82 -0.10
CA ASP A 132 -30.49 -8.97 -1.40
C ASP A 132 -30.76 -10.44 -1.81
N ARG A 133 -30.70 -11.40 -0.85
CA ARG A 133 -30.96 -12.83 -1.14
C ARG A 133 -32.15 -13.39 -0.38
#